data_710a91b69fb1e83b0ff856347535b181
#
_entry.id   710a91b69fb1e83b0ff856347535b181
#
_cell.length_a   1.000
_cell.length_b   1.000
_cell.length_c   1.000
_cell.angle_alpha   90.00
_cell.angle_beta   90.00
_cell.angle_gamma   90.00
#
_symmetry.space_group_name_H-M   'P 1'
#
loop_
_entity.id
_entity.type
_entity.pdbx_description
1 polymer ?
#
loop_
_entity_poly.entity_id
_entity_poly.type
_entity_poly.pdbx_seq_one_letter_code
_entity_poly.pdbx_strand_id
1 'polypeptide(L)'
;MRFDTIIIGGGLAGLVCGLKLQKAGKNCAVVSAGQNAMHFFSGGFGLLSRMPDGTPVETPLTAIPSLPAEHPYSKIGAEKIGKYAEECKTLLNEAGLTLTGDASKNRYVVTATGTLKPAWLVSDDIASVSGTNEAICKKALIVNIEGFLDFNTSFIAKSLENNGATCRITAVTTDEIKHLRRNPTEMRATNIARLMEKPEVLATFISKVNAAVSDEDTVVLPAVFGLKNEAVVKEIKEKVNAKVLFLGTLPPSVTGIRYQQLLKEAFEAAGGVFLMGDQAVSARFDGKKVVAVSTANMGDIELTGDNYILASGSYFGHGLIADIEKIIEPVFGADVLFDADRNSWYDKDFFARQNYIGFGVATDGSFKVMKDGSAIENLYAAGSILGGYNPLYEGCGAGVALMTAFSVTDSILGR
;
A
#
# COMPACT_ATOMS: atom_id res chain seq x y z
N MET A 1 2.42 4.55 -29.56
CA MET A 1 1.47 3.45 -29.21
C MET A 1 0.18 4.07 -28.73
N ARG A 2 -0.99 3.55 -29.13
CA ARG A 2 -2.30 4.12 -28.78
C ARG A 2 -3.08 3.20 -27.83
N PHE A 3 -3.68 3.80 -26.81
CA PHE A 3 -4.54 3.17 -25.81
C PHE A 3 -5.80 4.05 -25.58
N ASP A 4 -6.82 3.51 -24.91
CA ASP A 4 -7.94 4.33 -24.43
C ASP A 4 -7.51 5.14 -23.21
N THR A 5 -6.73 4.52 -22.31
CA THR A 5 -6.21 5.18 -21.11
C THR A 5 -4.75 4.84 -20.84
N ILE A 6 -3.94 5.86 -20.55
CA ILE A 6 -2.55 5.74 -20.12
C ILE A 6 -2.47 6.12 -18.65
N ILE A 7 -1.88 5.26 -17.84
CA ILE A 7 -1.77 5.41 -16.39
C ILE A 7 -0.30 5.55 -16.02
N ILE A 8 0.06 6.63 -15.36
CA ILE A 8 1.42 6.92 -14.91
C ILE A 8 1.54 6.53 -13.45
N GLY A 9 2.18 5.40 -13.19
CA GLY A 9 2.41 4.85 -11.85
C GLY A 9 1.80 3.46 -11.65
N GLY A 10 2.67 2.46 -11.41
CA GLY A 10 2.31 1.05 -11.16
C GLY A 10 2.09 0.71 -9.68
N GLY A 11 1.69 1.69 -8.86
CA GLY A 11 1.29 1.52 -7.47
C GLY A 11 -0.17 1.07 -7.31
N LEU A 12 -0.65 1.04 -6.06
CA LEU A 12 -2.00 0.59 -5.72
C LEU A 12 -3.09 1.32 -6.53
N ALA A 13 -3.05 2.66 -6.56
CA ALA A 13 -4.05 3.46 -7.29
C ALA A 13 -4.02 3.16 -8.80
N GLY A 14 -2.83 3.18 -9.41
CA GLY A 14 -2.69 2.97 -10.86
C GLY A 14 -3.10 1.57 -11.31
N LEU A 15 -2.70 0.52 -10.56
CA LEU A 15 -3.10 -0.86 -10.87
C LEU A 15 -4.61 -1.07 -10.72
N VAL A 16 -5.23 -0.49 -9.68
CA VAL A 16 -6.69 -0.57 -9.49
C VAL A 16 -7.44 0.21 -10.58
N CYS A 17 -6.97 1.40 -10.98
CA CYS A 17 -7.52 2.12 -12.13
C CYS A 17 -7.45 1.26 -13.39
N GLY A 18 -6.27 0.73 -13.70
CA GLY A 18 -6.03 -0.09 -14.88
C GLY A 18 -6.92 -1.33 -14.90
N LEU A 19 -6.96 -2.09 -13.80
CA LEU A 19 -7.76 -3.31 -13.70
C LEU A 19 -9.26 -3.02 -13.85
N LYS A 20 -9.78 -1.97 -13.19
CA LYS A 20 -11.20 -1.59 -13.28
C LYS A 20 -11.57 -1.14 -14.70
N LEU A 21 -10.74 -0.33 -15.35
CA LEU A 21 -10.97 0.12 -16.72
C LEU A 21 -10.85 -1.04 -17.72
N GLN A 22 -9.86 -1.92 -17.56
CA GLN A 22 -9.67 -3.08 -18.41
C GLN A 22 -10.87 -4.04 -18.33
N LYS A 23 -11.38 -4.32 -17.12
CA LYS A 23 -12.61 -5.10 -16.93
C LYS A 23 -13.85 -4.43 -17.54
N ALA A 24 -13.84 -3.11 -17.70
CA ALA A 24 -14.88 -2.38 -18.41
C ALA A 24 -14.68 -2.31 -19.95
N GLY A 25 -13.72 -3.07 -20.50
CA GLY A 25 -13.46 -3.17 -21.93
C GLY A 25 -12.62 -2.02 -22.49
N LYS A 26 -11.90 -1.25 -21.66
CA LYS A 26 -10.97 -0.21 -22.11
C LYS A 26 -9.58 -0.79 -22.29
N ASN A 27 -8.90 -0.41 -23.36
CA ASN A 27 -7.50 -0.76 -23.60
C ASN A 27 -6.57 0.18 -22.83
N CYS A 28 -5.84 -0.34 -21.82
CA CYS A 28 -5.06 0.46 -20.89
C CYS A 28 -3.57 0.08 -20.89
N ALA A 29 -2.71 1.10 -20.73
CA ALA A 29 -1.30 0.92 -20.41
C ALA A 29 -0.95 1.53 -19.07
N VAL A 30 -0.16 0.84 -18.26
CA VAL A 30 0.44 1.34 -17.02
C VAL A 30 1.95 1.50 -17.23
N VAL A 31 2.46 2.71 -17.00
CA VAL A 31 3.90 3.01 -17.00
C VAL A 31 4.40 2.99 -15.56
N SER A 32 5.41 2.20 -15.26
CA SER A 32 5.92 2.01 -13.90
C SER A 32 7.44 2.01 -13.86
N ALA A 33 8.02 2.97 -13.12
CA ALA A 33 9.48 3.05 -12.92
C ALA A 33 10.05 1.95 -12.01
N GLY A 34 9.20 1.18 -11.28
CA GLY A 34 9.65 0.07 -10.45
C GLY A 34 8.95 -0.01 -9.10
N GLN A 35 9.73 0.04 -8.02
CA GLN A 35 9.20 -0.11 -6.65
C GLN A 35 8.24 1.03 -6.27
N ASN A 36 7.23 0.69 -5.48
CA ASN A 36 6.21 1.61 -5.01
C ASN A 36 5.88 1.41 -3.52
N ALA A 37 4.93 2.18 -3.01
CA ALA A 37 4.56 2.17 -1.59
C ALA A 37 4.02 0.81 -1.08
N MET A 38 3.63 -0.13 -1.95
CA MET A 38 3.23 -1.48 -1.52
C MET A 38 4.39 -2.24 -0.84
N HIS A 39 5.64 -1.91 -1.16
CA HIS A 39 6.81 -2.47 -0.48
C HIS A 39 6.90 -2.10 1.01
N PHE A 40 6.12 -1.11 1.46
CA PHE A 40 5.99 -0.68 2.86
C PHE A 40 4.66 -1.11 3.49
N PHE A 41 3.93 -2.02 2.85
CA PHE A 41 2.63 -2.48 3.32
C PHE A 41 2.74 -3.18 4.68
N SER A 42 1.97 -2.73 5.65
CA SER A 42 2.00 -3.23 7.04
C SER A 42 0.95 -4.31 7.34
N GLY A 43 0.28 -4.85 6.32
CA GLY A 43 -0.75 -5.88 6.47
C GLY A 43 -2.19 -5.35 6.45
N GLY A 44 -2.40 -4.04 6.45
CA GLY A 44 -3.73 -3.45 6.42
C GLY A 44 -3.85 -2.19 5.58
N PHE A 45 -4.98 -2.04 4.91
CA PHE A 45 -5.37 -0.85 4.17
C PHE A 45 -6.11 0.09 5.12
N GLY A 46 -5.54 1.28 5.41
CA GLY A 46 -6.20 2.31 6.21
C GLY A 46 -7.23 3.07 5.37
N LEU A 47 -8.45 3.24 5.89
CA LEU A 47 -9.44 4.14 5.27
C LEU A 47 -9.34 5.54 5.89
N LEU A 48 -9.56 5.66 7.19
CA LEU A 48 -9.37 6.86 7.99
C LEU A 48 -9.17 6.44 9.43
N SER A 49 -8.00 6.70 9.99
CA SER A 49 -7.64 6.29 11.36
C SER A 49 -7.70 7.43 12.36
N ARG A 50 -7.60 8.66 11.86
CA ARG A 50 -7.57 9.88 12.67
C ARG A 50 -8.07 11.08 11.85
N MET A 51 -8.75 11.99 12.52
CA MET A 51 -9.11 13.28 11.93
C MET A 51 -7.88 14.21 11.81
N PRO A 52 -7.92 15.24 10.97
CA PRO A 52 -6.82 16.22 10.87
C PRO A 52 -6.43 16.92 12.18
N ASP A 53 -7.35 17.03 13.14
CA ASP A 53 -7.12 17.58 14.48
C ASP A 53 -6.50 16.58 15.47
N GLY A 54 -6.33 15.32 15.06
CA GLY A 54 -5.78 14.25 15.88
C GLY A 54 -6.81 13.34 16.54
N THR A 55 -8.10 13.62 16.45
CA THR A 55 -9.16 12.78 17.01
C THR A 55 -9.12 11.37 16.39
N PRO A 56 -9.01 10.29 17.20
CA PRO A 56 -9.06 8.92 16.68
C PRO A 56 -10.41 8.59 16.03
N VAL A 57 -10.37 7.80 14.96
CA VAL A 57 -11.56 7.39 14.20
C VAL A 57 -11.73 5.87 14.29
N GLU A 58 -12.84 5.41 14.87
CA GLU A 58 -13.24 4.00 14.87
C GLU A 58 -14.16 3.65 13.70
N THR A 59 -15.02 4.59 13.30
CA THR A 59 -16.06 4.42 12.27
C THR A 59 -15.80 5.39 11.11
N PRO A 60 -14.98 5.01 10.11
CA PRO A 60 -14.53 5.91 9.06
C PRO A 60 -15.66 6.60 8.29
N LEU A 61 -16.68 5.85 7.87
CA LEU A 61 -17.76 6.42 7.06
C LEU A 61 -18.56 7.52 7.78
N THR A 62 -18.67 7.44 9.11
CA THR A 62 -19.34 8.46 9.92
C THR A 62 -18.48 9.71 10.10
N ALA A 63 -17.16 9.57 10.10
CA ALA A 63 -16.23 10.69 10.30
C ALA A 63 -15.94 11.47 9.01
N ILE A 64 -15.98 10.83 7.86
CA ILE A 64 -15.69 11.43 6.54
C ILE A 64 -16.45 12.74 6.26
N PRO A 65 -17.76 12.90 6.57
CA PRO A 65 -18.48 14.15 6.32
C PRO A 65 -17.91 15.37 7.05
N SER A 66 -17.10 15.17 8.08
CA SER A 66 -16.48 16.25 8.87
C SER A 66 -15.08 16.64 8.39
N LEU A 67 -14.59 16.03 7.32
CA LEU A 67 -13.29 16.36 6.74
C LEU A 67 -13.32 17.70 5.97
N PRO A 68 -12.18 18.40 5.87
CA PRO A 68 -12.07 19.63 5.07
C PRO A 68 -12.50 19.43 3.61
N ALA A 69 -13.00 20.48 2.97
CA ALA A 69 -13.51 20.41 1.59
C ALA A 69 -12.46 19.96 0.56
N GLU A 70 -11.19 20.31 0.79
CA GLU A 70 -10.05 19.94 -0.06
C GLU A 70 -9.67 18.47 0.05
N HIS A 71 -10.08 17.79 1.13
CA HIS A 71 -9.76 16.39 1.34
C HIS A 71 -10.35 15.52 0.23
N PRO A 72 -9.59 14.56 -0.37
CA PRO A 72 -10.09 13.71 -1.45
C PRO A 72 -11.42 13.00 -1.14
N TYR A 73 -11.65 12.59 0.10
CA TYR A 73 -12.91 11.97 0.50
C TYR A 73 -14.10 12.92 0.49
N SER A 74 -13.89 14.20 0.80
CA SER A 74 -14.95 15.20 0.74
C SER A 74 -15.41 15.46 -0.69
N LYS A 75 -14.50 15.34 -1.68
CA LYS A 75 -14.84 15.43 -3.10
C LYS A 75 -15.67 14.23 -3.58
N ILE A 76 -15.48 13.05 -3.00
CA ILE A 76 -16.20 11.81 -3.36
C ILE A 76 -17.55 11.74 -2.61
N GLY A 77 -17.56 12.05 -1.33
CA GLY A 77 -18.70 11.91 -0.41
C GLY A 77 -18.80 10.52 0.24
N ALA A 78 -19.26 10.50 1.49
CA ALA A 78 -19.28 9.29 2.33
C ALA A 78 -20.13 8.15 1.74
N GLU A 79 -21.26 8.45 1.12
CA GLU A 79 -22.13 7.45 0.50
C GLU A 79 -21.44 6.70 -0.64
N LYS A 80 -20.79 7.45 -1.57
CA LYS A 80 -20.03 6.84 -2.66
C LYS A 80 -18.82 6.07 -2.15
N ILE A 81 -18.14 6.56 -1.10
CA ILE A 81 -17.02 5.84 -0.47
C ILE A 81 -17.49 4.50 0.09
N GLY A 82 -18.65 4.44 0.75
CA GLY A 82 -19.24 3.19 1.23
C GLY A 82 -19.46 2.18 0.09
N LYS A 83 -20.05 2.63 -1.01
CA LYS A 83 -20.25 1.80 -2.21
C LYS A 83 -18.91 1.35 -2.82
N TYR A 84 -17.97 2.27 -3.00
CA TYR A 84 -16.65 1.96 -3.56
C TYR A 84 -15.85 1.01 -2.67
N ALA A 85 -16.00 1.07 -1.37
CA ALA A 85 -15.33 0.17 -0.44
C ALA A 85 -15.75 -1.29 -0.67
N GLU A 86 -17.04 -1.57 -0.84
CA GLU A 86 -17.55 -2.92 -1.14
C GLU A 86 -17.10 -3.41 -2.52
N GLU A 87 -17.23 -2.58 -3.55
CA GLU A 87 -16.79 -2.89 -4.89
C GLU A 87 -15.26 -3.13 -4.94
N CYS A 88 -14.51 -2.31 -4.20
CA CYS A 88 -13.06 -2.42 -4.09
C CYS A 88 -12.64 -3.75 -3.45
N LYS A 89 -13.25 -4.11 -2.31
CA LYS A 89 -12.99 -5.39 -1.66
C LYS A 89 -13.24 -6.56 -2.59
N THR A 90 -14.33 -6.53 -3.35
CA THR A 90 -14.65 -7.54 -4.36
C THR A 90 -13.57 -7.61 -5.43
N LEU A 91 -13.18 -6.46 -6.01
CA LEU A 91 -12.15 -6.38 -7.05
C LEU A 91 -10.79 -6.91 -6.57
N LEU A 92 -10.38 -6.57 -5.35
CA LEU A 92 -9.13 -7.01 -4.75
C LEU A 92 -9.15 -8.52 -4.48
N ASN A 93 -10.25 -9.06 -3.97
CA ASN A 93 -10.39 -10.50 -3.73
C ASN A 93 -10.39 -11.29 -5.06
N GLU A 94 -11.04 -10.81 -6.10
CA GLU A 94 -10.99 -11.40 -7.44
C GLU A 94 -9.58 -11.39 -8.04
N ALA A 95 -8.77 -10.40 -7.69
CA ALA A 95 -7.35 -10.33 -8.04
C ALA A 95 -6.45 -11.23 -7.17
N GLY A 96 -7.02 -11.99 -6.22
CA GLY A 96 -6.31 -12.96 -5.38
C GLY A 96 -5.79 -12.41 -4.06
N LEU A 97 -6.20 -11.20 -3.65
CA LEU A 97 -5.88 -10.68 -2.32
C LEU A 97 -6.92 -11.16 -1.31
N THR A 98 -6.52 -11.98 -0.34
CA THR A 98 -7.44 -12.46 0.71
C THR A 98 -7.51 -11.44 1.84
N LEU A 99 -8.66 -10.71 1.91
CA LEU A 99 -8.84 -9.57 2.80
C LEU A 99 -10.08 -9.69 3.67
N THR A 100 -9.93 -9.40 4.97
CA THR A 100 -11.02 -9.33 5.96
C THR A 100 -11.25 -7.89 6.41
N GLY A 101 -12.51 -7.55 6.68
CA GLY A 101 -12.94 -6.23 7.16
C GLY A 101 -13.98 -5.58 6.26
N ASP A 102 -14.42 -4.40 6.65
CA ASP A 102 -15.36 -3.55 5.92
C ASP A 102 -15.17 -2.08 6.34
N ALA A 103 -15.79 -1.15 5.61
CA ALA A 103 -15.61 0.28 5.82
C ALA A 103 -16.38 0.86 7.02
N SER A 104 -17.26 0.09 7.65
CA SER A 104 -18.09 0.57 8.77
C SER A 104 -17.30 0.77 10.04
N LYS A 105 -16.29 -0.08 10.29
CA LYS A 105 -15.47 -0.02 11.50
C LYS A 105 -14.02 -0.42 11.22
N ASN A 106 -13.09 0.33 11.80
CA ASN A 106 -11.68 -0.05 11.78
C ASN A 106 -11.41 -1.31 12.60
N ARG A 107 -10.61 -2.20 12.04
CA ARG A 107 -9.88 -3.27 12.72
C ARG A 107 -8.48 -2.76 13.04
N TYR A 108 -7.71 -3.54 13.80
CA TYR A 108 -6.37 -3.14 14.21
C TYR A 108 -5.35 -4.21 13.83
N VAL A 109 -4.43 -3.86 12.95
CA VAL A 109 -3.30 -4.70 12.56
C VAL A 109 -2.20 -4.62 13.59
N VAL A 110 -1.62 -5.76 13.94
CA VAL A 110 -0.41 -5.79 14.78
C VAL A 110 0.81 -5.46 13.93
N THR A 111 1.47 -4.35 14.25
CA THR A 111 2.61 -3.83 13.47
C THR A 111 3.91 -4.59 13.76
N ALA A 112 4.97 -4.26 13.03
CA ALA A 112 6.32 -4.80 13.23
C ALA A 112 6.93 -4.51 14.62
N THR A 113 6.36 -3.56 15.37
CA THR A 113 6.76 -3.22 16.74
C THR A 113 5.79 -3.77 17.78
N GLY A 114 4.77 -4.53 17.35
CA GLY A 114 3.72 -5.08 18.22
C GLY A 114 2.60 -4.10 18.57
N THR A 115 2.67 -2.84 18.11
CA THR A 115 1.62 -1.84 18.33
C THR A 115 0.42 -2.07 17.40
N LEU A 116 -0.71 -1.47 17.72
CA LEU A 116 -1.94 -1.59 16.95
C LEU A 116 -2.10 -0.42 15.98
N LYS A 117 -2.36 -0.71 14.70
CA LYS A 117 -2.62 0.28 13.64
C LYS A 117 -4.02 0.07 13.06
N PRO A 118 -4.88 1.11 13.02
CA PRO A 118 -6.20 0.99 12.43
C PRO A 118 -6.14 0.69 10.92
N ALA A 119 -7.05 -0.15 10.45
CA ALA A 119 -7.24 -0.48 9.05
C ALA A 119 -8.67 -0.95 8.81
N TRP A 120 -9.25 -0.67 7.63
CA TRP A 120 -10.59 -1.15 7.27
C TRP A 120 -10.55 -2.53 6.60
N LEU A 121 -9.52 -2.81 5.79
CA LEU A 121 -9.22 -4.14 5.27
C LEU A 121 -7.87 -4.61 5.76
N VAL A 122 -7.80 -5.87 6.16
CA VAL A 122 -6.60 -6.51 6.68
C VAL A 122 -6.32 -7.79 5.88
N SER A 123 -5.06 -8.03 5.57
CA SER A 123 -4.62 -9.29 5.00
C SER A 123 -4.88 -10.44 5.97
N ASP A 124 -5.50 -11.53 5.53
CA ASP A 124 -5.76 -12.72 6.35
C ASP A 124 -4.48 -13.40 6.83
N ASP A 125 -3.35 -13.08 6.21
CA ASP A 125 -2.04 -13.54 6.63
C ASP A 125 -1.50 -12.82 7.87
N ILE A 126 -2.00 -11.61 8.16
CA ILE A 126 -1.43 -10.73 9.19
C ILE A 126 -2.32 -10.71 10.43
N ALA A 127 -1.68 -10.75 11.59
CA ALA A 127 -2.39 -10.69 12.87
C ALA A 127 -3.16 -9.38 13.01
N SER A 128 -4.43 -9.49 13.34
CA SER A 128 -5.31 -8.35 13.60
C SER A 128 -6.34 -8.66 14.68
N VAL A 129 -6.84 -7.61 15.32
CA VAL A 129 -7.90 -7.66 16.33
C VAL A 129 -9.04 -6.70 15.96
N SER A 130 -10.24 -6.95 16.51
CA SER A 130 -11.43 -6.15 16.22
C SER A 130 -11.52 -4.87 17.09
N GLY A 131 -10.76 -4.82 18.19
CA GLY A 131 -10.72 -3.68 19.12
C GLY A 131 -9.38 -3.57 19.84
N THR A 132 -9.09 -2.39 20.36
CA THR A 132 -7.80 -2.10 21.03
C THR A 132 -7.61 -2.80 22.38
N ASN A 133 -8.71 -3.24 23.01
CA ASN A 133 -8.71 -3.96 24.29
C ASN A 133 -8.76 -5.48 24.12
N GLU A 134 -8.73 -5.98 22.90
CA GLU A 134 -8.76 -7.41 22.61
C GLU A 134 -7.37 -8.02 22.77
N ALA A 135 -7.26 -9.09 23.58
CA ALA A 135 -6.00 -9.80 23.73
C ALA A 135 -5.67 -10.55 22.43
N ILE A 136 -4.46 -10.34 21.92
CA ILE A 136 -3.97 -10.98 20.69
C ILE A 136 -3.73 -12.48 20.93
N CYS A 137 -3.15 -12.82 22.09
CA CYS A 137 -2.85 -14.18 22.55
C CYS A 137 -2.68 -14.18 24.08
N LYS A 138 -2.59 -15.37 24.69
CA LYS A 138 -2.31 -15.53 26.11
C LYS A 138 -0.86 -15.91 26.35
N LYS A 139 -0.37 -16.94 25.67
CA LYS A 139 1.02 -17.43 25.77
C LYS A 139 1.62 -17.49 24.36
N ALA A 140 2.62 -16.65 24.08
CA ALA A 140 3.22 -16.56 22.76
C ALA A 140 4.65 -17.10 22.74
N LEU A 141 4.94 -17.96 21.77
CA LEU A 141 6.29 -18.22 21.30
C LEU A 141 6.60 -17.29 20.11
N ILE A 142 7.45 -16.30 20.33
CA ILE A 142 7.90 -15.40 19.26
C ILE A 142 9.14 -16.03 18.63
N VAL A 143 9.01 -16.45 17.37
CA VAL A 143 10.06 -17.14 16.63
C VAL A 143 10.65 -16.21 15.59
N ASN A 144 11.92 -15.86 15.73
CA ASN A 144 12.66 -15.19 14.66
C ASN A 144 13.40 -16.22 13.80
N ILE A 145 13.78 -15.81 12.60
CA ILE A 145 14.74 -16.51 11.76
C ILE A 145 16.14 -16.03 12.16
N GLU A 146 17.05 -16.95 12.48
CA GLU A 146 18.40 -16.61 12.97
C GLU A 146 19.10 -15.67 11.99
N GLY A 147 19.48 -14.48 12.48
CA GLY A 147 20.16 -13.45 11.70
C GLY A 147 19.26 -12.51 10.89
N PHE A 148 17.94 -12.69 10.93
CA PHE A 148 17.00 -11.74 10.34
C PHE A 148 16.75 -10.57 11.30
N LEU A 149 17.16 -9.35 10.91
CA LEU A 149 17.18 -8.17 11.78
C LEU A 149 15.90 -7.33 11.69
N ASP A 150 15.13 -7.49 10.61
CA ASP A 150 13.94 -6.68 10.34
C ASP A 150 12.67 -7.14 11.09
N PHE A 151 12.85 -8.05 12.08
CA PHE A 151 11.80 -8.53 12.97
C PHE A 151 12.23 -8.38 14.43
N ASN A 152 11.79 -7.29 15.08
CA ASN A 152 12.24 -6.95 16.41
C ASN A 152 11.42 -7.67 17.50
N THR A 153 11.86 -8.87 17.87
CA THR A 153 11.17 -9.74 18.82
C THR A 153 11.00 -9.12 20.21
N SER A 154 11.96 -8.31 20.67
CA SER A 154 11.90 -7.67 21.99
C SER A 154 10.80 -6.62 22.08
N PHE A 155 10.62 -5.78 21.04
CA PHE A 155 9.52 -4.82 20.99
C PHE A 155 8.16 -5.51 20.89
N ILE A 156 8.08 -6.57 20.08
CA ILE A 156 6.87 -7.37 19.94
C ILE A 156 6.49 -8.02 21.27
N ALA A 157 7.45 -8.68 21.94
CA ALA A 157 7.22 -9.30 23.25
C ALA A 157 6.72 -8.27 24.25
N LYS A 158 7.40 -7.14 24.40
CA LYS A 158 7.01 -6.08 25.32
C LYS A 158 5.61 -5.53 25.06
N SER A 159 5.24 -5.39 23.77
CA SER A 159 3.89 -4.92 23.40
C SER A 159 2.82 -5.96 23.74
N LEU A 160 3.06 -7.24 23.46
CA LEU A 160 2.14 -8.32 23.79
C LEU A 160 1.99 -8.49 25.32
N GLU A 161 3.09 -8.39 26.08
CA GLU A 161 3.09 -8.44 27.55
C GLU A 161 2.31 -7.28 28.15
N ASN A 162 2.43 -6.07 27.61
CA ASN A 162 1.64 -4.92 28.03
C ASN A 162 0.13 -5.13 27.81
N ASN A 163 -0.24 -6.02 26.89
CA ASN A 163 -1.62 -6.44 26.62
C ASN A 163 -1.99 -7.76 27.33
N GLY A 164 -1.23 -8.19 28.34
CA GLY A 164 -1.56 -9.32 29.21
C GLY A 164 -1.08 -10.68 28.74
N ALA A 165 -0.28 -10.79 27.68
CA ALA A 165 0.30 -12.05 27.25
C ALA A 165 1.56 -12.40 28.06
N THR A 166 1.91 -13.70 28.06
CA THR A 166 3.24 -14.19 28.46
C THR A 166 4.02 -14.56 27.21
N CYS A 167 5.25 -14.06 27.08
CA CYS A 167 6.04 -14.25 25.86
C CYS A 167 7.35 -14.98 26.12
N ARG A 168 7.68 -15.92 25.24
CA ARG A 168 9.01 -16.52 25.12
C ARG A 168 9.55 -16.26 23.72
N ILE A 169 10.84 -15.94 23.65
CA ILE A 169 11.51 -15.61 22.38
C ILE A 169 12.48 -16.72 22.04
N THR A 170 12.50 -17.15 20.78
CA THR A 170 13.48 -18.08 20.24
C THR A 170 13.85 -17.71 18.81
N ALA A 171 14.92 -18.31 18.30
CA ALA A 171 15.28 -18.21 16.88
C ALA A 171 15.42 -19.60 16.28
N VAL A 172 15.01 -19.75 15.04
CA VAL A 172 15.07 -20.99 14.27
C VAL A 172 15.90 -20.78 13.01
N THR A 173 16.68 -21.78 12.65
CA THR A 173 17.48 -21.76 11.42
C THR A 173 17.51 -23.14 10.75
N THR A 174 17.73 -23.19 9.44
CA THR A 174 18.07 -24.40 8.68
C THR A 174 19.43 -24.21 8.03
N ASP A 175 20.01 -25.28 7.50
CA ASP A 175 21.34 -25.16 6.86
C ASP A 175 21.26 -24.28 5.61
N GLU A 176 20.13 -24.30 4.90
CA GLU A 176 19.87 -23.45 3.73
C GLU A 176 19.76 -21.97 4.13
N ILE A 177 19.13 -21.67 5.28
CA ILE A 177 19.04 -20.31 5.83
C ILE A 177 20.44 -19.81 6.18
N LYS A 178 21.28 -20.65 6.80
CA LYS A 178 22.67 -20.28 7.11
C LYS A 178 23.47 -19.94 5.85
N HIS A 179 23.23 -20.64 4.73
CA HIS A 179 23.89 -20.35 3.46
C HIS A 179 23.45 -19.02 2.81
N LEU A 180 22.24 -18.50 3.12
CA LEU A 180 21.85 -17.15 2.71
C LEU A 180 22.71 -16.08 3.39
N ARG A 181 23.30 -16.41 4.55
CA ARG A 181 24.05 -15.49 5.38
C ARG A 181 25.54 -15.48 5.05
N ARG A 182 25.88 -15.21 3.79
CA ARG A 182 27.29 -14.99 3.40
C ARG A 182 27.86 -13.70 4.00
N ASN A 183 26.98 -12.76 4.33
CA ASN A 183 27.29 -11.44 4.89
C ASN A 183 26.14 -11.06 5.86
N PRO A 184 26.40 -10.45 7.05
CA PRO A 184 25.35 -10.05 8.00
C PRO A 184 24.26 -9.14 7.43
N THR A 185 24.55 -8.44 6.33
CA THR A 185 23.61 -7.51 5.67
C THR A 185 22.73 -8.14 4.59
N GLU A 186 22.90 -9.42 4.27
CA GLU A 186 22.24 -10.06 3.11
C GLU A 186 20.95 -10.83 3.43
N MET A 187 20.57 -10.95 4.70
CA MET A 187 19.33 -11.65 5.05
C MET A 187 18.11 -10.74 4.87
N ARG A 188 17.62 -10.62 3.64
CA ARG A 188 16.44 -9.86 3.30
C ARG A 188 15.18 -10.72 3.35
N ALA A 189 14.04 -10.13 3.75
CA ALA A 189 12.74 -10.79 3.79
C ALA A 189 12.41 -11.54 2.48
N THR A 190 12.68 -10.94 1.32
CA THR A 190 12.43 -11.56 0.00
C THR A 190 13.31 -12.76 -0.30
N ASN A 191 14.56 -12.81 0.22
CA ASN A 191 15.44 -13.97 0.03
C ASN A 191 14.98 -15.13 0.90
N ILE A 192 14.56 -14.86 2.14
CA ILE A 192 13.93 -15.86 3.01
C ILE A 192 12.67 -16.40 2.35
N ALA A 193 11.79 -15.50 1.86
CA ALA A 193 10.55 -15.89 1.20
C ALA A 193 10.79 -16.85 0.02
N ARG A 194 11.75 -16.52 -0.87
CA ARG A 194 12.11 -17.41 -2.00
C ARG A 194 12.65 -18.77 -1.55
N LEU A 195 13.42 -18.79 -0.48
CA LEU A 195 13.95 -20.04 0.07
C LEU A 195 12.83 -20.94 0.61
N MET A 196 11.86 -20.34 1.31
CA MET A 196 10.72 -21.04 1.90
C MET A 196 9.68 -21.54 0.87
N GLU A 197 9.80 -21.15 -0.41
CA GLU A 197 9.03 -21.77 -1.51
C GLU A 197 9.50 -23.21 -1.82
N LYS A 198 10.66 -23.65 -1.26
CA LYS A 198 11.14 -25.02 -1.40
C LYS A 198 10.52 -25.91 -0.34
N PRO A 199 9.74 -26.95 -0.73
CA PRO A 199 8.99 -27.78 0.23
C PRO A 199 9.85 -28.43 1.31
N GLU A 200 11.07 -28.89 0.97
CA GLU A 200 11.99 -29.54 1.90
C GLU A 200 12.54 -28.58 2.96
N VAL A 201 12.80 -27.32 2.58
CA VAL A 201 13.24 -26.26 3.49
C VAL A 201 12.12 -25.85 4.41
N LEU A 202 10.92 -25.66 3.85
CA LEU A 202 9.72 -25.32 4.61
C LEU A 202 9.38 -26.39 5.63
N ALA A 203 9.40 -27.67 5.24
CA ALA A 203 9.13 -28.80 6.14
C ALA A 203 10.17 -28.85 7.29
N THR A 204 11.46 -28.64 7.01
CA THR A 204 12.51 -28.57 8.02
C THR A 204 12.29 -27.39 8.98
N PHE A 205 11.92 -26.21 8.45
CA PHE A 205 11.61 -25.02 9.24
C PHE A 205 10.43 -25.29 10.18
N ILE A 206 9.31 -25.81 9.67
CA ILE A 206 8.12 -26.16 10.46
C ILE A 206 8.46 -27.17 11.56
N SER A 207 9.24 -28.21 11.25
CA SER A 207 9.67 -29.21 12.25
C SER A 207 10.46 -28.56 13.40
N LYS A 208 11.34 -27.61 13.08
CA LYS A 208 12.13 -26.89 14.10
C LYS A 208 11.26 -25.93 14.93
N VAL A 209 10.28 -25.27 14.30
CA VAL A 209 9.30 -24.44 15.03
C VAL A 209 8.51 -25.33 16.00
N ASN A 210 8.00 -26.48 15.55
CA ASN A 210 7.25 -27.42 16.39
C ASN A 210 8.08 -27.97 17.54
N ALA A 211 9.35 -28.25 17.33
CA ALA A 211 10.29 -28.67 18.39
C ALA A 211 10.55 -27.57 19.43
N ALA A 212 10.36 -26.31 19.07
CA ALA A 212 10.53 -25.19 19.98
C ALA A 212 9.25 -24.83 20.77
N VAL A 213 8.07 -25.24 20.30
CA VAL A 213 6.77 -25.07 21.01
C VAL A 213 6.78 -25.95 22.27
N SER A 214 6.33 -25.41 23.39
CA SER A 214 6.17 -26.12 24.68
C SER A 214 4.71 -26.09 25.14
N ASP A 215 4.33 -25.06 25.89
CA ASP A 215 2.97 -24.86 26.39
C ASP A 215 2.31 -23.56 25.85
N GLU A 216 2.92 -22.98 24.82
CA GLU A 216 2.38 -21.81 24.17
C GLU A 216 1.16 -22.16 23.31
N ASP A 217 0.13 -21.31 23.40
CA ASP A 217 -1.07 -21.42 22.57
C ASP A 217 -0.90 -20.78 21.20
N THR A 218 0.11 -19.91 21.05
CA THR A 218 0.32 -19.10 19.85
C THR A 218 1.80 -19.04 19.49
N VAL A 219 2.10 -19.27 18.21
CA VAL A 219 3.40 -18.99 17.58
C VAL A 219 3.31 -17.71 16.77
N VAL A 220 4.21 -16.76 17.04
CA VAL A 220 4.33 -15.48 16.31
C VAL A 220 5.53 -15.55 15.40
N LEU A 221 5.29 -15.39 14.10
CA LEU A 221 6.30 -15.45 13.03
C LEU A 221 6.40 -14.13 12.27
N PRO A 222 7.57 -13.78 11.70
CA PRO A 222 7.67 -12.70 10.73
C PRO A 222 6.89 -13.01 9.45
N ALA A 223 6.23 -12.01 8.85
CA ALA A 223 5.50 -12.16 7.60
C ALA A 223 6.45 -12.17 6.38
N VAL A 224 7.34 -13.15 6.34
CA VAL A 224 8.35 -13.34 5.28
C VAL A 224 8.11 -14.63 4.48
N PHE A 225 6.85 -15.04 4.33
CA PHE A 225 6.45 -16.27 3.66
C PHE A 225 5.43 -15.97 2.55
N GLY A 226 5.38 -16.86 1.55
CA GLY A 226 4.41 -16.78 0.47
C GLY A 226 4.62 -15.57 -0.42
N LEU A 227 5.78 -15.47 -1.08
CA LEU A 227 6.10 -14.38 -2.00
C LEU A 227 5.26 -14.44 -3.29
N LYS A 228 4.98 -15.65 -3.79
CA LYS A 228 4.19 -15.86 -5.01
C LYS A 228 2.69 -15.96 -4.73
N ASN A 229 2.35 -16.71 -3.68
CA ASN A 229 0.97 -16.95 -3.28
C ASN A 229 0.89 -17.34 -1.80
N GLU A 230 -0.31 -17.57 -1.30
CA GLU A 230 -0.56 -17.88 0.12
C GLU A 230 -0.34 -19.37 0.50
N ALA A 231 0.02 -20.25 -0.43
CA ALA A 231 0.11 -21.68 -0.14
C ALA A 231 1.09 -21.99 0.99
N VAL A 232 2.26 -21.38 1.00
CA VAL A 232 3.28 -21.52 2.05
C VAL A 232 2.74 -21.07 3.41
N VAL A 233 2.00 -19.97 3.45
CA VAL A 233 1.39 -19.42 4.68
C VAL A 233 0.33 -20.37 5.22
N LYS A 234 -0.52 -20.91 4.33
CA LYS A 234 -1.54 -21.92 4.70
C LYS A 234 -0.90 -23.18 5.25
N GLU A 235 0.14 -23.69 4.59
CA GLU A 235 0.88 -24.88 5.05
C GLU A 235 1.50 -24.69 6.43
N ILE A 236 2.08 -23.51 6.72
CA ILE A 236 2.61 -23.21 8.07
C ILE A 236 1.48 -23.21 9.09
N LYS A 237 0.34 -22.54 8.81
CA LYS A 237 -0.82 -22.48 9.71
C LYS A 237 -1.42 -23.88 10.01
N GLU A 238 -1.37 -24.79 9.04
CA GLU A 238 -1.91 -26.15 9.17
C GLU A 238 -0.97 -27.10 9.91
N LYS A 239 0.34 -26.95 9.74
CA LYS A 239 1.34 -27.92 10.23
C LYS A 239 2.06 -27.51 11.51
N VAL A 240 1.95 -26.27 11.95
CA VAL A 240 2.49 -25.84 13.25
C VAL A 240 1.52 -26.24 14.37
N ASN A 241 2.07 -26.78 15.47
CA ASN A 241 1.30 -27.36 16.59
C ASN A 241 0.68 -26.30 17.54
N ALA A 242 0.51 -25.07 17.09
CA ALA A 242 -0.11 -23.98 17.83
C ALA A 242 -0.76 -22.99 16.84
N LYS A 243 -1.62 -22.08 17.31
CA LYS A 243 -2.15 -21.00 16.48
C LYS A 243 -1.01 -20.15 15.94
N VAL A 244 -0.94 -19.97 14.62
CA VAL A 244 0.11 -19.11 14.00
C VAL A 244 -0.43 -17.72 13.72
N LEU A 245 0.33 -16.71 14.15
CA LEU A 245 0.14 -15.31 13.83
C LEU A 245 1.36 -14.79 13.09
N PHE A 246 1.15 -14.17 11.94
CA PHE A 246 2.21 -13.48 11.23
C PHE A 246 2.13 -11.97 11.51
N LEU A 247 3.27 -11.38 11.84
CA LEU A 247 3.39 -9.94 12.02
C LEU A 247 4.25 -9.33 10.91
N GLY A 248 3.88 -8.14 10.47
CA GLY A 248 4.67 -7.37 9.52
C GLY A 248 6.12 -7.19 10.01
N THR A 249 7.03 -7.06 9.06
CA THR A 249 8.46 -6.76 9.31
C THR A 249 8.78 -5.33 8.91
N LEU A 250 9.98 -4.86 9.20
CA LEU A 250 10.49 -3.67 8.53
C LEU A 250 10.55 -3.92 7.00
N PRO A 251 10.45 -2.86 6.17
CA PRO A 251 10.48 -3.01 4.72
C PRO A 251 11.75 -3.70 4.20
N PRO A 252 11.64 -4.45 3.10
CA PRO A 252 10.48 -4.60 2.23
C PRO A 252 9.45 -5.63 2.71
N SER A 253 8.15 -5.33 2.56
CA SER A 253 7.05 -6.22 2.91
C SER A 253 6.85 -7.32 1.86
N VAL A 254 6.98 -8.57 2.25
CA VAL A 254 6.70 -9.73 1.36
C VAL A 254 5.23 -9.75 0.95
N THR A 255 4.31 -9.55 1.88
CA THR A 255 2.86 -9.47 1.59
C THR A 255 2.54 -8.33 0.61
N GLY A 256 3.16 -7.17 0.80
CA GLY A 256 2.96 -6.03 -0.11
C GLY A 256 3.50 -6.26 -1.51
N ILE A 257 4.65 -6.91 -1.65
CA ILE A 257 5.23 -7.31 -2.95
C ILE A 257 4.31 -8.32 -3.63
N ARG A 258 3.82 -9.34 -2.90
CA ARG A 258 2.85 -10.31 -3.43
C ARG A 258 1.60 -9.62 -3.94
N TYR A 259 1.02 -8.71 -3.17
CA TYR A 259 -0.21 -8.00 -3.56
C TYR A 259 -0.02 -7.12 -4.79
N GLN A 260 1.13 -6.44 -4.91
CA GLN A 260 1.46 -5.72 -6.15
C GLN A 260 1.53 -6.65 -7.35
N GLN A 261 2.18 -7.81 -7.18
CA GLN A 261 2.33 -8.79 -8.24
C GLN A 261 0.97 -9.39 -8.67
N LEU A 262 0.12 -9.75 -7.72
CA LEU A 262 -1.23 -10.27 -7.99
C LEU A 262 -2.10 -9.24 -8.74
N LEU A 263 -2.08 -7.98 -8.33
CA LEU A 263 -2.81 -6.91 -9.03
C LEU A 263 -2.28 -6.69 -10.45
N LYS A 264 -0.95 -6.73 -10.62
CA LYS A 264 -0.32 -6.63 -11.94
C LYS A 264 -0.73 -7.81 -12.83
N GLU A 265 -0.64 -9.03 -12.33
CA GLU A 265 -1.02 -10.26 -13.06
C GLU A 265 -2.51 -10.23 -13.44
N ALA A 266 -3.39 -9.78 -12.53
CA ALA A 266 -4.82 -9.62 -12.84
C ALA A 266 -5.07 -8.56 -13.92
N PHE A 267 -4.32 -7.46 -13.91
CA PHE A 267 -4.39 -6.41 -14.93
C PHE A 267 -3.92 -6.93 -16.30
N GLU A 268 -2.77 -7.62 -16.35
CA GLU A 268 -2.23 -8.21 -17.57
C GLU A 268 -3.13 -9.34 -18.12
N ALA A 269 -3.67 -10.19 -17.25
CA ALA A 269 -4.63 -11.25 -17.62
C ALA A 269 -5.94 -10.68 -18.19
N ALA A 270 -6.35 -9.47 -17.76
CA ALA A 270 -7.48 -8.76 -18.35
C ALA A 270 -7.12 -8.06 -19.69
N GLY A 271 -5.89 -8.20 -20.21
CA GLY A 271 -5.42 -7.65 -21.48
C GLY A 271 -4.70 -6.29 -21.36
N GLY A 272 -4.41 -5.83 -20.15
CA GLY A 272 -3.67 -4.58 -19.92
C GLY A 272 -2.18 -4.70 -20.25
N VAL A 273 -1.56 -3.60 -20.64
CA VAL A 273 -0.12 -3.52 -20.94
C VAL A 273 0.62 -2.87 -19.78
N PHE A 274 1.56 -3.59 -19.17
CA PHE A 274 2.36 -3.08 -18.05
C PHE A 274 3.81 -2.83 -18.49
N LEU A 275 4.19 -1.54 -18.62
CA LEU A 275 5.53 -1.08 -19.02
C LEU A 275 6.38 -0.92 -17.77
N MET A 276 7.05 -2.01 -17.35
CA MET A 276 7.89 -2.06 -16.15
C MET A 276 9.28 -1.51 -16.41
N GLY A 277 9.82 -0.74 -15.46
CA GLY A 277 11.17 -0.17 -15.53
C GLY A 277 11.23 1.05 -16.44
N ASP A 278 10.09 1.61 -16.84
CA ASP A 278 10.01 2.82 -17.64
C ASP A 278 9.38 3.97 -16.86
N GLN A 279 9.80 5.19 -17.15
CA GLN A 279 9.39 6.41 -16.46
C GLN A 279 8.81 7.40 -17.47
N ALA A 280 7.62 7.92 -17.19
CA ALA A 280 7.09 9.08 -17.91
C ALA A 280 7.95 10.30 -17.60
N VAL A 281 8.40 11.02 -18.62
CA VAL A 281 9.34 12.15 -18.50
C VAL A 281 8.74 13.47 -18.96
N SER A 282 7.79 13.46 -19.87
CA SER A 282 7.12 14.66 -20.35
C SER A 282 5.78 14.36 -20.99
N ALA A 283 4.95 15.39 -21.11
CA ALA A 283 3.69 15.32 -21.82
C ALA A 283 3.58 16.44 -22.86
N ARG A 284 2.93 16.12 -23.97
CA ARG A 284 2.61 17.10 -25.01
C ARG A 284 1.12 17.43 -24.95
N PHE A 285 0.82 18.73 -25.05
CA PHE A 285 -0.51 19.29 -24.96
C PHE A 285 -0.98 19.87 -26.30
N ASP A 286 -2.29 19.84 -26.52
CA ASP A 286 -3.00 20.64 -27.51
C ASP A 286 -4.08 21.43 -26.75
N GLY A 287 -3.84 22.71 -26.50
CA GLY A 287 -4.65 23.52 -25.61
C GLY A 287 -4.72 22.93 -24.19
N LYS A 288 -5.94 22.60 -23.73
CA LYS A 288 -6.22 22.00 -22.42
C LYS A 288 -6.30 20.48 -22.46
N LYS A 289 -5.77 19.85 -23.49
CA LYS A 289 -5.82 18.40 -23.66
C LYS A 289 -4.41 17.81 -23.76
N VAL A 290 -4.15 16.74 -23.00
CA VAL A 290 -2.95 15.92 -23.19
C VAL A 290 -3.14 15.08 -24.46
N VAL A 291 -2.17 15.10 -25.36
CA VAL A 291 -2.22 14.34 -26.62
C VAL A 291 -1.20 13.20 -26.66
N ALA A 292 -0.10 13.32 -25.88
CA ALA A 292 0.92 12.29 -25.80
C ALA A 292 1.73 12.37 -24.51
N VAL A 293 2.32 11.25 -24.12
CA VAL A 293 3.32 11.13 -23.04
C VAL A 293 4.54 10.44 -23.60
N SER A 294 5.73 11.02 -23.34
CA SER A 294 7.02 10.42 -23.63
C SER A 294 7.57 9.71 -22.41
N THR A 295 8.27 8.59 -22.62
CA THR A 295 8.90 7.81 -21.55
C THR A 295 10.42 7.73 -21.76
N ALA A 296 11.16 7.42 -20.70
CA ALA A 296 12.62 7.41 -20.72
C ALA A 296 13.21 6.34 -21.65
N ASN A 297 12.51 5.19 -21.80
CA ASN A 297 13.06 4.01 -22.48
C ASN A 297 12.49 3.79 -23.89
N MET A 298 11.45 4.51 -24.31
CA MET A 298 10.80 4.28 -25.61
C MET A 298 11.33 5.19 -26.74
N GLY A 299 12.34 6.02 -26.46
CA GLY A 299 12.91 6.94 -27.46
C GLY A 299 11.84 7.86 -28.06
N ASP A 300 11.73 7.86 -29.39
CA ASP A 300 10.78 8.72 -30.11
C ASP A 300 9.33 8.17 -30.13
N ILE A 301 9.08 7.02 -29.47
CA ILE A 301 7.74 6.42 -29.44
C ILE A 301 6.93 7.08 -28.33
N GLU A 302 5.98 7.91 -28.71
CA GLU A 302 5.03 8.52 -27.77
C GLU A 302 3.87 7.54 -27.45
N LEU A 303 3.41 7.58 -26.19
CA LEU A 303 2.17 6.95 -25.73
C LEU A 303 1.02 7.94 -25.91
N THR A 304 0.01 7.57 -26.71
CA THR A 304 -1.17 8.38 -26.99
C THR A 304 -2.43 7.73 -26.44
N GLY A 305 -3.33 8.52 -25.84
CA GLY A 305 -4.56 8.02 -25.24
C GLY A 305 -5.69 9.04 -25.28
N ASP A 306 -6.92 8.53 -25.09
CA ASP A 306 -8.08 9.40 -24.94
C ASP A 306 -8.10 10.03 -23.53
N ASN A 307 -7.64 9.27 -22.52
CA ASN A 307 -7.52 9.71 -21.13
C ASN A 307 -6.13 9.38 -20.56
N TYR A 308 -5.72 10.16 -19.56
CA TYR A 308 -4.49 9.99 -18.82
C TYR A 308 -4.79 10.02 -17.32
N ILE A 309 -4.14 9.13 -16.54
CA ILE A 309 -4.26 9.10 -15.09
C ILE A 309 -2.88 9.25 -14.47
N LEU A 310 -2.68 10.31 -13.68
CA LEU A 310 -1.50 10.55 -12.88
C LEU A 310 -1.66 9.84 -11.53
N ALA A 311 -0.95 8.75 -11.35
CA ALA A 311 -0.91 7.92 -10.14
C ALA A 311 0.54 7.65 -9.70
N SER A 312 1.45 8.59 -10.01
CA SER A 312 2.90 8.49 -9.83
C SER A 312 3.36 8.49 -8.36
N GLY A 313 2.45 8.73 -7.44
CA GLY A 313 2.76 8.80 -6.01
C GLY A 313 3.29 10.18 -5.59
N SER A 314 3.69 10.27 -4.31
CA SER A 314 4.23 11.49 -3.72
C SER A 314 5.74 11.63 -3.98
N TYR A 315 6.46 12.34 -3.10
CA TYR A 315 7.93 12.48 -3.15
C TYR A 315 8.67 11.14 -3.20
N PHE A 316 8.17 10.14 -2.48
CA PHE A 316 8.79 8.82 -2.43
C PHE A 316 8.81 8.12 -3.81
N GLY A 317 7.77 8.31 -4.61
CA GLY A 317 7.67 7.77 -5.97
C GLY A 317 8.17 8.71 -7.07
N HIS A 318 8.80 9.83 -6.69
CA HIS A 318 9.20 10.93 -7.59
C HIS A 318 8.05 11.54 -8.39
N GLY A 319 6.79 11.35 -7.93
CA GLY A 319 5.62 12.03 -8.48
C GLY A 319 5.63 13.53 -8.18
N LEU A 320 6.27 13.91 -7.07
CA LEU A 320 6.53 15.29 -6.68
C LEU A 320 8.04 15.49 -6.45
N ILE A 321 8.54 16.64 -6.85
CA ILE A 321 9.92 17.08 -6.63
C ILE A 321 9.89 18.36 -5.80
N ALA A 322 10.63 18.38 -4.69
CA ALA A 322 10.82 19.58 -3.89
C ALA A 322 12.04 20.35 -4.38
N ASP A 323 11.83 21.60 -4.75
CA ASP A 323 12.88 22.59 -5.00
C ASP A 323 13.02 23.51 -3.76
N ILE A 324 13.91 24.47 -3.82
CA ILE A 324 14.13 25.43 -2.71
C ILE A 324 12.87 26.26 -2.44
N GLU A 325 12.16 26.66 -3.48
CA GLU A 325 11.03 27.60 -3.40
C GLU A 325 9.66 26.98 -3.69
N LYS A 326 9.61 25.83 -4.34
CA LYS A 326 8.35 25.24 -4.82
C LYS A 326 8.35 23.72 -4.85
N ILE A 327 7.16 23.17 -4.96
CA ILE A 327 6.92 21.75 -5.25
C ILE A 327 6.46 21.63 -6.69
N ILE A 328 7.02 20.67 -7.42
CA ILE A 328 6.82 20.48 -8.86
C ILE A 328 6.27 19.08 -9.11
N GLU A 329 5.26 18.99 -9.97
CA GLU A 329 4.90 17.74 -10.66
C GLU A 329 5.65 17.72 -12.00
N PRO A 330 6.56 16.71 -12.22
CA PRO A 330 7.58 16.84 -13.27
C PRO A 330 7.11 16.45 -14.68
N VAL A 331 5.98 15.74 -14.83
CA VAL A 331 5.56 15.17 -16.14
C VAL A 331 4.64 16.10 -16.90
N PHE A 332 3.61 16.62 -16.23
CA PHE A 332 2.56 17.46 -16.84
C PHE A 332 2.70 18.93 -16.48
N GLY A 333 3.52 19.26 -15.48
CA GLY A 333 3.61 20.61 -14.93
C GLY A 333 2.30 21.04 -14.28
N ALA A 334 1.68 20.13 -13.55
CA ALA A 334 0.42 20.36 -12.86
C ALA A 334 0.56 21.38 -11.72
N ASP A 335 -0.51 22.09 -11.40
CA ASP A 335 -0.60 22.92 -10.21
C ASP A 335 -0.49 22.06 -8.96
N VAL A 336 0.35 22.48 -8.00
CA VAL A 336 0.58 21.75 -6.75
C VAL A 336 0.10 22.61 -5.58
N LEU A 337 -0.67 22.01 -4.69
CA LEU A 337 -1.06 22.59 -3.41
C LEU A 337 0.12 22.47 -2.44
N PHE A 338 0.73 23.58 -2.07
CA PHE A 338 1.80 23.67 -1.08
C PHE A 338 1.78 25.04 -0.40
N ASP A 339 2.44 25.16 0.76
CA ASP A 339 2.58 26.43 1.46
C ASP A 339 3.73 27.24 0.84
N ALA A 340 3.49 28.53 0.58
CA ALA A 340 4.50 29.43 0.05
C ALA A 340 5.64 29.74 1.08
N ASP A 341 5.34 29.67 2.39
CA ASP A 341 6.36 29.78 3.43
C ASP A 341 7.15 28.48 3.58
N ARG A 342 8.37 28.46 3.07
CA ARG A 342 9.28 27.32 3.15
C ARG A 342 9.51 26.82 4.58
N ASN A 343 9.43 27.70 5.58
CA ASN A 343 9.66 27.34 6.98
C ASN A 343 8.50 26.56 7.59
N SER A 344 7.30 26.65 7.02
CA SER A 344 6.12 25.89 7.44
C SER A 344 6.09 24.45 6.93
N TRP A 345 6.97 24.05 6.01
CA TRP A 345 6.92 22.74 5.35
C TRP A 345 7.18 21.60 6.32
N TYR A 346 8.05 21.79 7.31
CA TYR A 346 8.42 20.77 8.27
C TYR A 346 8.45 21.29 9.69
N ASP A 347 8.18 20.41 10.65
CA ASP A 347 8.40 20.62 12.06
C ASP A 347 9.75 20.03 12.48
N LYS A 348 10.43 20.68 13.45
CA LYS A 348 11.71 20.20 13.99
C LYS A 348 11.57 18.93 14.82
N ASP A 349 10.39 18.72 15.44
CA ASP A 349 10.05 17.44 16.06
C ASP A 349 9.69 16.44 14.97
N PHE A 350 10.51 15.41 14.83
CA PHE A 350 10.34 14.37 13.83
C PHE A 350 8.98 13.65 13.92
N PHE A 351 8.42 13.54 15.13
CA PHE A 351 7.12 12.88 15.38
C PHE A 351 5.92 13.81 15.26
N ALA A 352 6.14 15.11 15.14
CA ALA A 352 5.07 16.05 14.88
C ALA A 352 4.48 15.88 13.47
N ARG A 353 3.31 16.45 13.26
CA ARG A 353 2.68 16.50 11.93
C ARG A 353 3.55 17.30 10.98
N GLN A 354 4.01 16.67 9.93
CA GLN A 354 4.83 17.28 8.89
C GLN A 354 3.93 17.80 7.75
N ASN A 355 3.91 19.11 7.54
CA ASN A 355 2.98 19.73 6.58
C ASN A 355 3.27 19.34 5.12
N TYR A 356 4.56 19.19 4.73
CA TYR A 356 4.94 18.81 3.38
C TYR A 356 4.31 17.48 2.90
N ILE A 357 3.94 16.59 3.82
CA ILE A 357 3.31 15.31 3.50
C ILE A 357 1.90 15.50 2.90
N GLY A 358 1.26 16.64 3.21
CA GLY A 358 -0.06 16.99 2.68
C GLY A 358 -0.01 17.75 1.35
N PHE A 359 1.18 18.04 0.82
CA PHE A 359 1.33 18.69 -0.47
C PHE A 359 1.09 17.72 -1.60
N GLY A 360 0.50 18.19 -2.69
CA GLY A 360 0.18 17.35 -3.84
C GLY A 360 -0.54 18.11 -4.94
N VAL A 361 -0.83 17.41 -6.01
CA VAL A 361 -1.45 17.98 -7.20
C VAL A 361 -2.85 18.50 -6.89
N ALA A 362 -3.14 19.71 -7.39
CA ALA A 362 -4.45 20.34 -7.33
C ALA A 362 -5.40 19.69 -8.34
N THR A 363 -6.63 19.42 -7.93
CA THR A 363 -7.68 18.83 -8.79
C THR A 363 -9.01 19.51 -8.57
N ASP A 364 -9.87 19.47 -9.59
CA ASP A 364 -11.29 19.79 -9.44
C ASP A 364 -12.08 18.72 -8.63
N GLY A 365 -13.39 18.88 -8.52
CA GLY A 365 -14.28 17.95 -7.82
C GLY A 365 -14.39 16.56 -8.46
N SER A 366 -13.94 16.40 -9.71
CA SER A 366 -13.94 15.14 -10.47
C SER A 366 -12.55 14.52 -10.58
N PHE A 367 -11.57 15.03 -9.82
CA PHE A 367 -10.16 14.67 -9.88
C PHE A 367 -9.44 14.97 -11.19
N LYS A 368 -9.97 15.87 -12.03
CA LYS A 368 -9.21 16.40 -13.16
C LYS A 368 -8.10 17.31 -12.65
N VAL A 369 -6.90 17.10 -13.18
CA VAL A 369 -5.70 17.83 -12.79
C VAL A 369 -5.81 19.30 -13.22
N MET A 370 -5.46 20.20 -12.31
CA MET A 370 -5.37 21.64 -12.58
C MET A 370 -3.99 21.99 -13.15
N LYS A 371 -3.97 22.89 -14.13
CA LYS A 371 -2.76 23.50 -14.68
C LYS A 371 -3.07 24.95 -15.04
N ASP A 372 -2.22 25.88 -14.56
CA ASP A 372 -2.40 27.32 -14.74
C ASP A 372 -3.83 27.78 -14.34
N GLY A 373 -4.33 27.23 -13.21
CA GLY A 373 -5.66 27.52 -12.66
C GLY A 373 -6.85 26.96 -13.46
N SER A 374 -6.61 26.07 -14.44
CA SER A 374 -7.67 25.48 -15.27
C SER A 374 -7.58 23.95 -15.27
N ALA A 375 -8.73 23.28 -15.27
CA ALA A 375 -8.75 21.82 -15.38
C ALA A 375 -8.32 21.34 -16.77
N ILE A 376 -7.45 20.33 -16.82
CA ILE A 376 -7.08 19.61 -18.03
C ILE A 376 -8.20 18.63 -18.37
N GLU A 377 -8.66 18.63 -19.62
CA GLU A 377 -9.89 17.96 -20.05
C GLU A 377 -9.87 16.44 -19.84
N ASN A 378 -8.71 15.81 -20.09
CA ASN A 378 -8.54 14.36 -20.13
C ASN A 378 -7.40 13.85 -19.23
N LEU A 379 -6.95 14.64 -18.27
CA LEU A 379 -5.95 14.25 -17.28
C LEU A 379 -6.59 14.21 -15.88
N TYR A 380 -6.50 13.06 -15.24
CA TYR A 380 -7.01 12.82 -13.88
C TYR A 380 -5.86 12.48 -12.95
N ALA A 381 -6.04 12.65 -11.64
CA ALA A 381 -5.08 12.22 -10.63
C ALA A 381 -5.74 11.31 -9.60
N ALA A 382 -4.99 10.28 -9.14
CA ALA A 382 -5.45 9.34 -8.12
C ALA A 382 -4.32 8.92 -7.16
N GLY A 383 -4.68 8.68 -5.91
CA GLY A 383 -3.75 8.18 -4.88
C GLY A 383 -2.88 9.26 -4.26
N SER A 384 -1.67 8.89 -3.84
CA SER A 384 -0.79 9.74 -3.02
C SER A 384 -0.13 10.92 -3.75
N ILE A 385 -0.43 11.11 -5.02
CA ILE A 385 -0.08 12.34 -5.76
C ILE A 385 -0.99 13.52 -5.41
N LEU A 386 -2.19 13.25 -4.89
CA LEU A 386 -3.18 14.26 -4.55
C LEU A 386 -2.76 15.07 -3.31
N GLY A 387 -3.01 16.38 -3.35
CA GLY A 387 -2.89 17.26 -2.19
C GLY A 387 -4.14 17.32 -1.32
N GLY A 388 -4.03 18.07 -0.21
CA GLY A 388 -5.17 18.39 0.66
C GLY A 388 -5.45 17.39 1.78
N TYR A 389 -4.56 16.42 2.03
CA TYR A 389 -4.68 15.44 3.14
C TYR A 389 -3.31 14.96 3.59
N ASN A 390 -3.19 14.43 4.81
CA ASN A 390 -1.94 13.87 5.30
C ASN A 390 -2.07 12.34 5.47
N PRO A 391 -1.60 11.53 4.48
CA PRO A 391 -1.79 10.09 4.47
C PRO A 391 -1.18 9.35 5.66
N LEU A 392 -0.09 9.87 6.23
CA LEU A 392 0.59 9.25 7.37
C LEU A 392 -0.11 9.59 8.69
N TYR A 393 -0.43 10.88 8.90
CA TYR A 393 -1.07 11.33 10.13
C TYR A 393 -2.51 10.83 10.26
N GLU A 394 -3.28 10.91 9.19
CA GLU A 394 -4.67 10.48 9.13
C GLU A 394 -4.84 8.96 8.93
N GLY A 395 -3.75 8.26 8.54
CA GLY A 395 -3.75 6.82 8.30
C GLY A 395 -4.69 6.40 7.18
N CYS A 396 -4.85 7.25 6.15
CA CYS A 396 -5.83 7.07 5.07
C CYS A 396 -5.22 6.81 3.68
N GLY A 397 -3.89 6.76 3.56
CA GLY A 397 -3.22 6.73 2.25
C GLY A 397 -3.67 5.61 1.31
N ALA A 398 -3.85 4.40 1.82
CA ALA A 398 -4.33 3.28 1.01
C ALA A 398 -5.81 3.46 0.62
N GLY A 399 -6.64 3.94 1.54
CA GLY A 399 -8.05 4.24 1.26
C GLY A 399 -8.21 5.35 0.21
N VAL A 400 -7.44 6.44 0.33
CA VAL A 400 -7.44 7.50 -0.70
C VAL A 400 -7.01 6.92 -2.05
N ALA A 401 -5.97 6.08 -2.09
CA ALA A 401 -5.52 5.45 -3.33
C ALA A 401 -6.63 4.62 -3.99
N LEU A 402 -7.36 3.83 -3.22
CA LEU A 402 -8.43 2.96 -3.70
C LEU A 402 -9.69 3.77 -4.07
N MET A 403 -10.17 4.64 -3.19
CA MET A 403 -11.42 5.38 -3.42
C MET A 403 -11.29 6.38 -4.56
N THR A 404 -10.15 7.06 -4.70
CA THR A 404 -9.91 7.96 -5.83
C THR A 404 -9.71 7.21 -7.15
N ALA A 405 -9.12 6.02 -7.13
CA ALA A 405 -9.05 5.16 -8.31
C ALA A 405 -10.45 4.79 -8.82
N PHE A 406 -11.37 4.44 -7.91
CA PHE A 406 -12.77 4.16 -8.26
C PHE A 406 -13.48 5.39 -8.80
N SER A 407 -13.33 6.55 -8.15
CA SER A 407 -13.97 7.80 -8.58
C SER A 407 -13.49 8.26 -9.96
N VAL A 408 -12.17 8.23 -10.20
CA VAL A 408 -11.57 8.60 -11.49
C VAL A 408 -12.03 7.66 -12.59
N THR A 409 -12.03 6.35 -12.34
CA THR A 409 -12.47 5.37 -13.35
C THR A 409 -13.94 5.47 -13.66
N ASP A 410 -14.79 5.76 -12.67
CA ASP A 410 -16.23 6.03 -12.93
C ASP A 410 -16.43 7.31 -13.76
N SER A 411 -15.66 8.37 -13.48
CA SER A 411 -15.70 9.60 -14.29
C SER A 411 -15.31 9.34 -15.75
N ILE A 412 -14.28 8.51 -16.01
CA ILE A 412 -13.86 8.12 -17.37
C ILE A 412 -14.92 7.24 -18.05
N LEU A 413 -15.62 6.41 -17.31
CA LEU A 413 -16.68 5.52 -17.83
C LEU A 413 -18.06 6.22 -17.95
N GLY A 414 -18.18 7.46 -17.48
CA GLY A 414 -19.43 8.23 -17.49
C GLY A 414 -20.48 7.71 -16.51
N ARG A 415 -20.06 7.26 -15.32
CA ARG A 415 -20.90 6.66 -14.27
C ARG A 415 -21.02 7.55 -13.02
#